data_39e43ce7216c686180eff46ab36b66e1
#
_entry.id   39e43ce7216c686180eff46ab36b66e1
#
_cell.length_a   1.000
_cell.length_b   1.000
_cell.length_c   1.000
_cell.angle_alpha   90.00
_cell.angle_beta   90.00
_cell.angle_gamma   90.00
#
_symmetry.space_group_name_H-M   'P 1'
#
loop_
_entity.id
_entity.type
_entity.pdbx_description
1 polymer ?
#
loop_
_entity_poly.entity_id
_entity_poly.type
_entity_poly.pdbx_seq_one_letter_code
_entity_poly.pdbx_strand_id
1 'polypeptide(L)'
;MVNKGVGMEMFEAIIYNISVMVAGIYLFHRLQYSENKRMIFSKEYVTVLMTFVSLLLAAYPIPFQNEYLVHLTFVPLLFLGRYTNMIYTLTAAFIVSLVDVFIFGNSIIYGITLIVIAGIVSAVGPFLKQNDIISLLILNLISIIILLFLALLSPIYELVEILVLIPISFIITIASAITFVDIWHFFSLVNRYENEDKYDYLTGLGNVKEFDRHLNEVSSKAEEKKQSLALLLIDIDGFKDVNDHYSHQSGDA
;
A
#
# COMPACT_ATOMS: atom_id res chain seq x y z
N MET A 1 -17.31 -38.88 2.84
CA MET A 1 -17.91 -37.66 3.43
C MET A 1 -16.89 -36.70 4.04
N VAL A 2 -15.66 -37.11 4.27
CA VAL A 2 -14.57 -36.31 4.87
C VAL A 2 -14.07 -35.16 3.97
N ASN A 3 -14.19 -35.26 2.65
CA ASN A 3 -13.61 -34.33 1.67
C ASN A 3 -14.37 -32.99 1.45
N LYS A 4 -15.61 -32.85 1.96
CA LYS A 4 -16.39 -31.61 1.79
C LYS A 4 -16.07 -30.54 2.85
N GLY A 5 -15.65 -30.95 4.05
CA GLY A 5 -15.28 -30.01 5.12
C GLY A 5 -14.00 -29.27 4.83
N VAL A 6 -12.94 -29.98 4.46
CA VAL A 6 -11.59 -29.41 4.18
C VAL A 6 -11.63 -28.43 3.01
N GLY A 7 -12.39 -28.73 1.96
CA GLY A 7 -12.54 -27.80 0.84
C GLY A 7 -13.23 -26.48 1.22
N MET A 8 -14.17 -26.53 2.17
CA MET A 8 -14.86 -25.34 2.67
C MET A 8 -13.95 -24.51 3.58
N GLU A 9 -13.22 -25.15 4.49
CA GLU A 9 -12.24 -24.48 5.36
C GLU A 9 -11.11 -23.82 4.57
N MET A 10 -10.59 -24.51 3.56
CA MET A 10 -9.58 -23.96 2.64
C MET A 10 -10.13 -22.72 1.89
N PHE A 11 -11.36 -22.78 1.39
CA PHE A 11 -12.00 -21.67 0.68
C PHE A 11 -12.20 -20.45 1.60
N GLU A 12 -12.69 -20.68 2.83
CA GLU A 12 -12.85 -19.64 3.85
C GLU A 12 -11.51 -18.98 4.20
N ALA A 13 -10.46 -19.78 4.39
CA ALA A 13 -9.13 -19.28 4.67
C ALA A 13 -8.54 -18.45 3.50
N ILE A 14 -8.77 -18.86 2.25
CA ILE A 14 -8.36 -18.08 1.07
C ILE A 14 -9.08 -16.72 1.04
N ILE A 15 -10.42 -16.72 1.24
CA ILE A 15 -11.19 -15.47 1.29
C ILE A 15 -10.71 -14.57 2.42
N TYR A 16 -10.44 -15.13 3.61
CA TYR A 16 -9.89 -14.38 4.73
C TYR A 16 -8.56 -13.71 4.36
N ASN A 17 -7.63 -14.48 3.81
CA ASN A 17 -6.29 -13.98 3.45
C ASN A 17 -6.37 -12.87 2.38
N ILE A 18 -7.22 -13.03 1.35
CA ILE A 18 -7.46 -11.98 0.33
C ILE A 18 -8.06 -10.75 0.99
N SER A 19 -9.08 -10.91 1.85
CA SER A 19 -9.77 -9.79 2.49
C SER A 19 -8.83 -9.00 3.40
N VAL A 20 -7.98 -9.67 4.17
CA VAL A 20 -6.98 -9.05 5.03
C VAL A 20 -5.95 -8.26 4.20
N MET A 21 -5.46 -8.84 3.09
CA MET A 21 -4.55 -8.14 2.19
C MET A 21 -5.19 -6.90 1.56
N VAL A 22 -6.41 -7.02 1.03
CA VAL A 22 -7.16 -5.90 0.43
C VAL A 22 -7.42 -4.79 1.45
N ALA A 23 -7.86 -5.15 2.67
CA ALA A 23 -8.08 -4.20 3.75
C ALA A 23 -6.77 -3.49 4.15
N GLY A 24 -5.67 -4.24 4.27
CA GLY A 24 -4.35 -3.67 4.55
C GLY A 24 -3.89 -2.68 3.49
N ILE A 25 -4.06 -3.01 2.21
CA ILE A 25 -3.73 -2.12 1.08
C ILE A 25 -4.62 -0.87 1.08
N TYR A 26 -5.94 -1.04 1.32
CA TYR A 26 -6.84 0.11 1.44
C TYR A 26 -6.43 1.05 2.59
N LEU A 27 -6.16 0.50 3.78
CA LEU A 27 -5.70 1.28 4.92
C LEU A 27 -4.35 1.98 4.65
N PHE A 28 -3.44 1.31 3.95
CA PHE A 28 -2.19 1.90 3.50
C PHE A 28 -2.43 3.19 2.70
N HIS A 29 -3.27 3.14 1.67
CA HIS A 29 -3.58 4.31 0.86
C HIS A 29 -4.43 5.35 1.61
N ARG A 30 -5.43 4.91 2.37
CA ARG A 30 -6.35 5.79 3.10
C ARG A 30 -5.66 6.65 4.15
N LEU A 31 -4.70 6.09 4.86
CA LEU A 31 -3.98 6.80 5.92
C LEU A 31 -2.84 7.67 5.37
N GLN A 32 -2.35 7.37 4.18
CA GLN A 32 -1.42 8.25 3.47
C GLN A 32 -2.12 9.46 2.81
N TYR A 33 -3.42 9.35 2.59
CA TYR A 33 -4.24 10.44 2.11
C TYR A 33 -4.57 11.39 3.28
N SER A 34 -3.58 12.20 3.67
CA SER A 34 -3.74 13.24 4.69
C SER A 34 -4.58 14.39 4.16
N GLU A 35 -5.31 15.07 5.06
CA GLU A 35 -6.07 16.30 4.77
C GLU A 35 -5.21 17.42 4.14
N ASN A 36 -3.91 17.39 4.33
CA ASN A 36 -2.95 18.33 3.73
C ASN A 36 -2.46 17.92 2.34
N LYS A 37 -3.08 16.91 1.69
CA LYS A 37 -2.97 16.59 0.26
C LYS A 37 -1.56 16.31 -0.28
N ARG A 38 -0.60 16.01 0.57
CA ARG A 38 0.67 15.42 0.17
C ARG A 38 0.68 13.98 0.65
N MET A 39 0.80 13.04 -0.29
CA MET A 39 1.08 11.64 0.07
C MET A 39 2.43 11.61 0.80
N ILE A 40 2.39 11.64 2.12
CA ILE A 40 3.57 11.45 2.96
C ILE A 40 3.79 9.95 3.03
N PHE A 41 4.72 9.47 2.22
CA PHE A 41 5.16 8.08 2.24
C PHE A 41 6.01 7.86 3.52
N SER A 42 5.35 7.69 4.66
CA SER A 42 6.05 7.28 5.89
C SER A 42 6.35 5.79 5.80
N LYS A 43 7.63 5.46 5.60
CA LYS A 43 8.10 4.06 5.53
C LYS A 43 7.83 3.31 6.82
N GLU A 44 7.90 4.03 7.95
CA GLU A 44 7.60 3.52 9.28
C GLU A 44 6.16 3.03 9.37
N TYR A 45 5.24 3.86 8.93
CA TYR A 45 3.81 3.54 8.96
C TYR A 45 3.47 2.33 8.08
N VAL A 46 4.00 2.30 6.85
CA VAL A 46 3.84 1.15 5.94
C VAL A 46 4.38 -0.12 6.58
N THR A 47 5.54 -0.03 7.24
CA THR A 47 6.16 -1.18 7.90
C THR A 47 5.28 -1.72 9.03
N VAL A 48 4.78 -0.86 9.90
CA VAL A 48 3.88 -1.26 11.00
C VAL A 48 2.62 -1.95 10.44
N LEU A 49 1.98 -1.33 9.44
CA LEU A 49 0.77 -1.87 8.84
C LEU A 49 1.00 -3.22 8.16
N MET A 50 2.02 -3.34 7.31
CA MET A 50 2.30 -4.60 6.60
C MET A 50 2.82 -5.70 7.53
N THR A 51 3.52 -5.34 8.62
CA THR A 51 3.86 -6.28 9.69
C THR A 51 2.59 -6.82 10.35
N PHE A 52 1.63 -5.94 10.67
CA PHE A 52 0.35 -6.36 11.25
C PHE A 52 -0.45 -7.24 10.30
N VAL A 53 -0.51 -6.91 9.01
CA VAL A 53 -1.13 -7.75 7.97
C VAL A 53 -0.45 -9.13 7.92
N SER A 54 0.90 -9.19 7.93
CA SER A 54 1.62 -10.47 7.95
C SER A 54 1.27 -11.33 9.18
N LEU A 55 1.12 -10.69 10.36
CA LEU A 55 0.72 -11.39 11.59
C LEU A 55 -0.71 -11.93 11.51
N LEU A 56 -1.64 -11.20 10.90
CA LEU A 56 -3.00 -11.70 10.67
C LEU A 56 -3.02 -12.90 9.73
N LEU A 57 -2.17 -12.90 8.68
CA LEU A 57 -2.02 -14.05 7.78
C LEU A 57 -1.35 -15.23 8.49
N ALA A 58 -0.40 -15.00 9.41
CA ALA A 58 0.21 -16.04 10.22
C ALA A 58 -0.81 -16.72 11.16
N ALA A 59 -1.72 -15.92 11.72
CA ALA A 59 -2.75 -16.43 12.63
C ALA A 59 -3.80 -17.31 11.94
N TYR A 60 -3.96 -17.21 10.62
CA TYR A 60 -4.96 -17.96 9.87
C TYR A 60 -4.38 -18.57 8.59
N PRO A 61 -3.51 -19.58 8.72
CA PRO A 61 -2.94 -20.30 7.58
C PRO A 61 -4.02 -21.07 6.82
N ILE A 62 -3.77 -21.38 5.55
CA ILE A 62 -4.71 -22.09 4.69
C ILE A 62 -4.53 -23.60 4.89
N PRO A 63 -5.54 -24.32 5.40
CA PRO A 63 -5.46 -25.77 5.61
C PRO A 63 -5.55 -26.51 4.27
N PHE A 64 -4.72 -27.55 4.11
CA PHE A 64 -4.75 -28.45 2.97
C PHE A 64 -4.67 -29.91 3.41
N GLN A 65 -5.65 -30.72 3.04
CA GLN A 65 -5.74 -32.17 3.32
C GLN A 65 -5.61 -32.60 4.79
N ASN A 66 -6.01 -31.74 5.75
CA ASN A 66 -5.97 -31.94 7.21
C ASN A 66 -4.57 -32.06 7.84
N GLU A 67 -3.50 -32.08 7.05
CA GLU A 67 -2.14 -32.29 7.54
C GLU A 67 -1.22 -31.09 7.24
N TYR A 68 -1.52 -30.33 6.20
CA TYR A 68 -0.65 -29.26 5.71
C TYR A 68 -1.27 -27.88 5.94
N LEU A 69 -0.41 -26.92 6.29
CA LEU A 69 -0.77 -25.52 6.50
C LEU A 69 0.05 -24.63 5.55
N VAL A 70 -0.63 -23.91 4.67
CA VAL A 70 0.01 -22.99 3.71
C VAL A 70 0.04 -21.60 4.31
N HIS A 71 1.24 -21.08 4.54
CA HIS A 71 1.49 -19.77 5.12
C HIS A 71 1.79 -18.72 4.05
N LEU A 72 1.05 -17.63 4.05
CA LEU A 72 1.20 -16.50 3.11
C LEU A 72 1.84 -15.26 3.74
N THR A 73 2.48 -15.42 4.89
CA THR A 73 3.10 -14.36 5.70
C THR A 73 4.14 -13.53 4.95
N PHE A 74 4.75 -14.09 3.90
CA PHE A 74 5.74 -13.41 3.08
C PHE A 74 5.13 -12.42 2.07
N VAL A 75 3.83 -12.56 1.71
CA VAL A 75 3.20 -11.73 0.67
C VAL A 75 3.21 -10.23 1.03
N PRO A 76 2.84 -9.79 2.25
CA PRO A 76 2.97 -8.38 2.63
C PRO A 76 4.42 -7.86 2.59
N LEU A 77 5.41 -8.76 2.81
CA LEU A 77 6.83 -8.39 2.73
C LEU A 77 7.31 -8.09 1.30
N LEU A 78 6.61 -8.60 0.27
CA LEU A 78 6.86 -8.23 -1.13
C LEU A 78 6.62 -6.73 -1.34
N PHE A 79 5.53 -6.21 -0.76
CA PHE A 79 5.20 -4.78 -0.79
C PHE A 79 6.23 -3.95 -0.03
N LEU A 80 6.65 -4.39 1.17
CA LEU A 80 7.71 -3.73 1.92
C LEU A 80 9.02 -3.71 1.13
N GLY A 81 9.43 -4.83 0.56
CA GLY A 81 10.65 -4.93 -0.24
C GLY A 81 10.61 -4.08 -1.51
N ARG A 82 9.42 -3.84 -2.09
CA ARG A 82 9.24 -3.00 -3.28
C ARG A 82 9.24 -1.51 -2.95
N TYR A 83 8.55 -1.10 -1.87
CA TYR A 83 8.22 0.32 -1.61
C TYR A 83 8.98 0.93 -0.44
N THR A 84 9.75 0.14 0.33
CA THR A 84 10.54 0.65 1.45
C THR A 84 12.04 0.43 1.23
N ASN A 85 12.76 0.06 2.26
CA ASN A 85 14.17 -0.33 2.17
C ASN A 85 14.44 -1.61 2.99
N MET A 86 15.66 -2.12 2.89
CA MET A 86 16.08 -3.38 3.51
C MET A 86 15.87 -3.38 5.04
N ILE A 87 16.14 -2.25 5.72
CA ILE A 87 16.02 -2.17 7.18
C ILE A 87 14.57 -2.40 7.61
N TYR A 88 13.61 -1.70 7.01
CA TYR A 88 12.19 -1.82 7.33
C TYR A 88 11.63 -3.20 7.00
N THR A 89 12.01 -3.76 5.85
CA THR A 89 11.55 -5.11 5.44
C THR A 89 12.10 -6.19 6.37
N LEU A 90 13.38 -6.12 6.75
CA LEU A 90 13.99 -7.07 7.68
C LEU A 90 13.43 -6.92 9.10
N THR A 91 13.15 -5.69 9.55
CA THR A 91 12.53 -5.46 10.86
C THR A 91 11.13 -6.09 10.92
N ALA A 92 10.33 -5.92 9.87
CA ALA A 92 9.02 -6.56 9.76
C ALA A 92 9.12 -8.08 9.78
N ALA A 93 9.99 -8.65 8.95
CA ALA A 93 10.21 -10.09 8.88
C ALA A 93 10.70 -10.67 10.21
N PHE A 94 11.58 -9.97 10.91
CA PHE A 94 12.07 -10.38 12.23
C PHE A 94 10.94 -10.42 13.28
N ILE A 95 10.10 -9.38 13.33
CA ILE A 95 8.95 -9.33 14.26
C ILE A 95 7.97 -10.46 13.95
N VAL A 96 7.61 -10.64 12.66
CA VAL A 96 6.71 -11.72 12.25
C VAL A 96 7.28 -13.08 12.59
N SER A 97 8.57 -13.31 12.31
CA SER A 97 9.25 -14.58 12.63
C SER A 97 9.28 -14.88 14.12
N LEU A 98 9.49 -13.87 14.98
CA LEU A 98 9.42 -14.06 16.43
C LEU A 98 8.02 -14.49 16.89
N VAL A 99 6.99 -13.80 16.41
CA VAL A 99 5.59 -14.13 16.75
C VAL A 99 5.22 -15.52 16.22
N ASP A 100 5.62 -15.82 14.99
CA ASP A 100 5.34 -17.10 14.33
C ASP A 100 5.94 -18.29 15.11
N VAL A 101 7.17 -18.16 15.57
CA VAL A 101 7.86 -19.21 16.34
C VAL A 101 7.36 -19.29 17.79
N PHE A 102 7.27 -18.16 18.51
CA PHE A 102 7.02 -18.18 19.96
C PHE A 102 5.55 -18.18 20.33
N ILE A 103 4.66 -17.65 19.49
CA ILE A 103 3.23 -17.56 19.77
C ILE A 103 2.46 -18.63 19.01
N PHE A 104 2.73 -18.81 17.71
CA PHE A 104 2.04 -19.81 16.90
C PHE A 104 2.70 -21.18 16.95
N GLY A 105 3.92 -21.31 17.53
CA GLY A 105 4.60 -22.59 17.73
C GLY A 105 5.21 -23.19 16.45
N ASN A 106 5.35 -22.40 15.39
CA ASN A 106 5.94 -22.85 14.13
C ASN A 106 7.44 -23.09 14.26
N SER A 107 8.02 -23.85 13.33
CA SER A 107 9.45 -24.14 13.34
C SER A 107 10.29 -22.86 13.16
N ILE A 108 11.41 -22.77 13.91
CA ILE A 108 12.38 -21.67 13.77
C ILE A 108 12.91 -21.54 12.33
N ILE A 109 12.90 -22.62 11.56
CA ILE A 109 13.33 -22.62 10.16
C ILE A 109 12.35 -21.82 9.29
N TYR A 110 11.04 -21.86 9.57
CA TYR A 110 10.07 -20.98 8.92
C TYR A 110 10.41 -19.50 9.17
N GLY A 111 10.73 -19.14 10.42
CA GLY A 111 11.16 -17.79 10.76
C GLY A 111 12.44 -17.35 10.03
N ILE A 112 13.45 -18.21 9.99
CA ILE A 112 14.70 -17.95 9.25
C ILE A 112 14.41 -17.78 7.76
N THR A 113 13.58 -18.63 7.18
CA THR A 113 13.18 -18.55 5.76
C THR A 113 12.53 -17.23 5.43
N LEU A 114 11.64 -16.75 6.30
CA LEU A 114 10.97 -15.46 6.12
C LEU A 114 11.95 -14.28 6.11
N ILE A 115 12.96 -14.32 7.00
CA ILE A 115 14.04 -13.31 7.03
C ILE A 115 14.91 -13.38 5.76
N VAL A 116 15.24 -14.58 5.26
CA VAL A 116 15.99 -14.75 4.00
C VAL A 116 15.20 -14.19 2.81
N ILE A 117 13.92 -14.53 2.70
CA ILE A 117 13.02 -14.00 1.67
C ILE A 117 13.00 -12.45 1.75
N ALA A 118 12.78 -11.89 2.94
CA ALA A 118 12.74 -10.44 3.15
C ALA A 118 14.04 -9.75 2.72
N GLY A 119 15.19 -10.35 3.05
CA GLY A 119 16.52 -9.85 2.66
C GLY A 119 16.68 -9.79 1.13
N ILE A 120 16.36 -10.88 0.44
CA ILE A 120 16.50 -10.96 -1.03
C ILE A 120 15.47 -10.06 -1.73
N VAL A 121 14.22 -10.10 -1.31
CA VAL A 121 13.14 -9.27 -1.88
C VAL A 121 13.43 -7.79 -1.72
N SER A 122 13.95 -7.35 -0.55
CA SER A 122 14.29 -5.95 -0.32
C SER A 122 15.56 -5.50 -1.05
N ALA A 123 16.48 -6.43 -1.34
CA ALA A 123 17.65 -6.15 -2.16
C ALA A 123 17.30 -6.01 -3.65
N VAL A 124 16.35 -6.80 -4.16
CA VAL A 124 15.98 -6.83 -5.59
C VAL A 124 14.86 -5.83 -5.91
N GLY A 125 13.86 -5.70 -5.03
CA GLY A 125 12.64 -4.94 -5.27
C GLY A 125 12.83 -3.51 -5.78
N PRO A 126 13.71 -2.68 -5.18
CA PRO A 126 13.93 -1.31 -5.63
C PRO A 126 14.51 -1.18 -7.04
N PHE A 127 15.19 -2.22 -7.55
CA PHE A 127 15.81 -2.21 -8.87
C PHE A 127 14.88 -2.66 -10.00
N LEU A 128 13.71 -3.20 -9.70
CA LEU A 128 12.73 -3.60 -10.71
C LEU A 128 12.12 -2.35 -11.35
N LYS A 129 12.31 -2.20 -12.67
CA LYS A 129 11.82 -1.06 -13.46
C LYS A 129 10.47 -1.31 -14.13
N GLN A 130 9.93 -2.52 -14.03
CA GLN A 130 8.63 -2.91 -14.55
C GLN A 130 7.50 -2.20 -13.79
N ASN A 131 6.27 -2.31 -14.33
CA ASN A 131 5.08 -1.88 -13.61
C ASN A 131 4.95 -2.64 -12.28
N ASP A 132 4.17 -2.11 -11.36
CA ASP A 132 4.08 -2.63 -10.00
C ASP A 132 3.55 -4.07 -9.94
N ILE A 133 2.58 -4.42 -10.80
CA ILE A 133 2.03 -5.78 -10.87
C ILE A 133 3.13 -6.78 -11.25
N ILE A 134 3.87 -6.51 -12.33
CA ILE A 134 4.94 -7.39 -12.80
C ILE A 134 6.07 -7.47 -11.76
N SER A 135 6.42 -6.35 -11.13
CA SER A 135 7.45 -6.31 -10.09
C SER A 135 7.10 -7.20 -8.89
N LEU A 136 5.85 -7.12 -8.39
CA LEU A 136 5.38 -7.95 -7.29
C LEU A 136 5.32 -9.44 -7.68
N LEU A 137 4.94 -9.77 -8.91
CA LEU A 137 4.96 -11.15 -9.42
C LEU A 137 6.37 -11.72 -9.52
N ILE A 138 7.35 -10.91 -9.95
CA ILE A 138 8.76 -11.32 -9.97
C ILE A 138 9.25 -11.58 -8.54
N LEU A 139 8.93 -10.71 -7.57
CA LEU A 139 9.30 -10.90 -6.18
C LEU A 139 8.64 -12.14 -5.57
N ASN A 140 7.38 -12.42 -5.91
CA ASN A 140 6.70 -13.65 -5.51
C ASN A 140 7.40 -14.88 -6.09
N LEU A 141 7.74 -14.87 -7.37
CA LEU A 141 8.47 -15.96 -8.02
C LEU A 141 9.82 -16.22 -7.35
N ILE A 142 10.58 -15.17 -7.02
CA ILE A 142 11.84 -15.27 -6.29
C ILE A 142 11.62 -15.92 -4.93
N SER A 143 10.58 -15.51 -4.19
CA SER A 143 10.24 -16.08 -2.87
C SER A 143 9.92 -17.58 -2.97
N ILE A 144 9.17 -17.99 -4.00
CA ILE A 144 8.86 -19.41 -4.24
C ILE A 144 10.11 -20.21 -4.59
N ILE A 145 11.02 -19.67 -5.41
CA ILE A 145 12.29 -20.33 -5.74
C ILE A 145 13.12 -20.54 -4.47
N ILE A 146 13.15 -19.56 -3.56
CA ILE A 146 13.85 -19.70 -2.27
C ILE A 146 13.20 -20.82 -1.44
N LEU A 147 11.88 -20.86 -1.35
CA LEU A 147 11.15 -21.90 -0.62
C LEU A 147 11.41 -23.29 -1.21
N LEU A 148 11.36 -23.45 -2.52
CA LEU A 148 11.68 -24.70 -3.21
C LEU A 148 13.12 -25.15 -2.93
N PHE A 149 14.08 -24.22 -2.99
CA PHE A 149 15.47 -24.52 -2.71
C PHE A 149 15.67 -25.00 -1.26
N LEU A 150 15.02 -24.34 -0.30
CA LEU A 150 15.10 -24.72 1.11
C LEU A 150 14.38 -26.04 1.40
N ALA A 151 13.29 -26.35 0.69
CA ALA A 151 12.62 -27.65 0.80
C ALA A 151 13.50 -28.82 0.33
N LEU A 152 14.36 -28.59 -0.65
CA LEU A 152 15.34 -29.61 -1.08
C LEU A 152 16.45 -29.85 -0.05
N LEU A 153 16.73 -28.87 0.81
CA LEU A 153 17.78 -28.93 1.82
C LEU A 153 17.29 -29.41 3.20
N SER A 154 15.98 -29.31 3.46
CA SER A 154 15.41 -29.57 4.77
C SER A 154 14.10 -30.37 4.66
N PRO A 155 13.93 -31.45 5.45
CA PRO A 155 12.69 -32.23 5.48
C PRO A 155 11.52 -31.51 6.19
N ILE A 156 11.70 -30.26 6.63
CA ILE A 156 10.67 -29.49 7.36
C ILE A 156 9.62 -28.95 6.39
N TYR A 157 10.00 -28.68 5.15
CA TYR A 157 9.06 -28.29 4.11
C TYR A 157 8.65 -29.49 3.29
N GLU A 158 7.38 -29.80 3.29
CA GLU A 158 6.87 -30.83 2.40
C GLU A 158 6.68 -30.26 0.99
N LEU A 159 7.11 -31.00 -0.02
CA LEU A 159 6.97 -30.58 -1.41
C LEU A 159 5.51 -30.31 -1.79
N VAL A 160 4.58 -31.04 -1.19
CA VAL A 160 3.14 -30.87 -1.40
C VAL A 160 2.67 -29.51 -0.93
N GLU A 161 3.12 -29.02 0.25
CA GLU A 161 2.78 -27.68 0.76
C GLU A 161 3.20 -26.58 -0.23
N ILE A 162 4.41 -26.69 -0.77
CA ILE A 162 4.94 -25.70 -1.72
C ILE A 162 4.21 -25.77 -3.04
N LEU A 163 3.86 -26.96 -3.54
CA LEU A 163 3.09 -27.10 -4.78
C LEU A 163 1.69 -26.46 -4.67
N VAL A 164 1.07 -26.53 -3.48
CA VAL A 164 -0.21 -25.85 -3.22
C VAL A 164 -0.02 -24.36 -2.99
N LEU A 165 1.06 -23.96 -2.33
CA LEU A 165 1.41 -22.56 -2.09
C LEU A 165 1.55 -21.77 -3.40
N ILE A 166 2.15 -22.36 -4.45
CA ILE A 166 2.44 -21.67 -5.72
C ILE A 166 1.19 -21.00 -6.30
N PRO A 167 0.13 -21.72 -6.69
CA PRO A 167 -1.04 -21.07 -7.30
C PRO A 167 -1.73 -20.10 -6.36
N ILE A 168 -1.84 -20.41 -5.08
CA ILE A 168 -2.51 -19.58 -4.09
C ILE A 168 -1.77 -18.26 -3.89
N SER A 169 -0.44 -18.30 -3.75
CA SER A 169 0.38 -17.10 -3.57
C SER A 169 0.31 -16.19 -4.80
N PHE A 170 0.32 -16.76 -6.02
CA PHE A 170 0.16 -15.96 -7.24
C PHE A 170 -1.21 -15.32 -7.33
N ILE A 171 -2.29 -16.03 -7.02
CA ILE A 171 -3.66 -15.48 -7.03
C ILE A 171 -3.76 -14.31 -6.04
N ILE A 172 -3.26 -14.49 -4.82
CA ILE A 172 -3.31 -13.45 -3.79
C ILE A 172 -2.41 -12.27 -4.15
N THR A 173 -1.21 -12.52 -4.69
CA THR A 173 -0.31 -11.43 -5.12
C THR A 173 -0.91 -10.64 -6.29
N ILE A 174 -1.53 -11.31 -7.27
CA ILE A 174 -2.21 -10.64 -8.40
C ILE A 174 -3.38 -9.80 -7.89
N ALA A 175 -4.27 -10.37 -7.07
CA ALA A 175 -5.41 -9.66 -6.50
C ALA A 175 -4.96 -8.43 -5.70
N SER A 176 -3.93 -8.61 -4.86
CA SER A 176 -3.35 -7.54 -4.05
C SER A 176 -2.69 -6.45 -4.91
N ALA A 177 -1.94 -6.84 -5.96
CA ALA A 177 -1.27 -5.90 -6.85
C ALA A 177 -2.26 -5.08 -7.68
N ILE A 178 -3.32 -5.72 -8.21
CA ILE A 178 -4.40 -5.01 -8.93
C ILE A 178 -5.09 -4.02 -7.98
N THR A 179 -5.49 -4.48 -6.78
CA THR A 179 -6.11 -3.62 -5.78
C THR A 179 -5.22 -2.44 -5.40
N PHE A 180 -3.92 -2.65 -5.27
CA PHE A 180 -2.95 -1.59 -4.97
C PHE A 180 -2.94 -0.53 -6.07
N VAL A 181 -2.85 -0.92 -7.33
CA VAL A 181 -2.83 -0.02 -8.47
C VAL A 181 -4.17 0.72 -8.62
N ASP A 182 -5.30 0.02 -8.49
CA ASP A 182 -6.64 0.62 -8.64
C ASP A 182 -6.93 1.65 -7.54
N ILE A 183 -6.60 1.33 -6.29
CA ILE A 183 -6.76 2.26 -5.18
C ILE A 183 -5.84 3.48 -5.34
N TRP A 184 -4.59 3.27 -5.80
CA TRP A 184 -3.69 4.37 -6.12
C TRP A 184 -4.27 5.29 -7.20
N HIS A 185 -4.78 4.73 -8.30
CA HIS A 185 -5.44 5.51 -9.34
C HIS A 185 -6.66 6.26 -8.83
N PHE A 186 -7.50 5.61 -8.02
CA PHE A 186 -8.66 6.24 -7.41
C PHE A 186 -8.27 7.47 -6.58
N PHE A 187 -7.34 7.34 -5.64
CA PHE A 187 -6.89 8.46 -4.82
C PHE A 187 -6.19 9.55 -5.64
N SER A 188 -5.45 9.18 -6.69
CA SER A 188 -4.81 10.15 -7.59
C SER A 188 -5.83 10.97 -8.38
N LEU A 189 -6.93 10.35 -8.82
CA LEU A 189 -8.06 11.02 -9.48
C LEU A 189 -8.78 11.97 -8.51
N VAL A 190 -9.13 11.50 -7.31
CA VAL A 190 -9.75 12.34 -6.27
C VAL A 190 -8.87 13.57 -6.00
N ASN A 191 -7.56 13.37 -5.85
CA ASN A 191 -6.63 14.47 -5.60
C ASN A 191 -6.54 15.46 -6.78
N ARG A 192 -6.64 14.94 -8.02
CA ARG A 192 -6.67 15.79 -9.22
C ARG A 192 -7.95 16.63 -9.26
N TYR A 193 -9.13 16.02 -9.11
CA TYR A 193 -10.41 16.72 -9.08
C TYR A 193 -10.45 17.78 -7.99
N GLU A 194 -9.96 17.47 -6.79
CA GLU A 194 -9.90 18.43 -5.70
C GLU A 194 -8.92 19.59 -5.95
N ASN A 195 -7.87 19.38 -6.76
CA ASN A 195 -6.91 20.43 -7.11
C ASN A 195 -7.41 21.30 -8.27
N GLU A 196 -8.06 20.70 -9.28
CA GLU A 196 -8.70 21.44 -10.38
C GLU A 196 -9.81 22.37 -9.83
N ASP A 197 -10.48 21.95 -8.76
CA ASP A 197 -11.55 22.73 -8.10
C ASP A 197 -11.02 23.87 -7.18
N LYS A 198 -9.69 24.12 -7.14
CA LYS A 198 -9.07 25.14 -6.29
C LYS A 198 -8.48 26.32 -7.04
N TYR A 199 -8.09 26.09 -8.27
CA TYR A 199 -7.36 27.09 -9.05
C TYR A 199 -8.20 27.51 -10.26
N ASP A 200 -8.13 28.79 -10.58
CA ASP A 200 -8.67 29.31 -11.80
C ASP A 200 -7.86 28.82 -12.99
N TYR A 201 -8.51 28.24 -13.99
CA TYR A 201 -7.85 27.56 -15.12
C TYR A 201 -7.04 28.52 -16.01
N LEU A 202 -7.41 29.82 -16.03
CA LEU A 202 -6.80 30.82 -16.87
C LEU A 202 -5.53 31.41 -16.22
N THR A 203 -5.66 31.81 -14.98
CA THR A 203 -4.63 32.57 -14.25
C THR A 203 -3.73 31.69 -13.39
N GLY A 204 -4.17 30.46 -13.07
CA GLY A 204 -3.48 29.58 -12.11
C GLY A 204 -3.52 30.08 -10.67
N LEU A 205 -4.27 31.16 -10.38
CA LEU A 205 -4.48 31.68 -9.03
C LEU A 205 -5.53 30.85 -8.30
N GLY A 206 -5.49 30.89 -6.96
CA GLY A 206 -6.54 30.28 -6.14
C GLY A 206 -7.89 30.89 -6.45
N ASN A 207 -8.90 30.06 -6.74
CA ASN A 207 -10.27 30.54 -6.92
C ASN A 207 -10.92 30.91 -5.56
N VAL A 208 -12.17 31.35 -5.59
CA VAL A 208 -12.91 31.77 -4.39
C VAL A 208 -12.90 30.69 -3.31
N LYS A 209 -13.05 29.43 -3.67
CA LYS A 209 -13.05 28.30 -2.72
C LYS A 209 -11.70 28.11 -2.02
N GLU A 210 -10.60 28.22 -2.75
CA GLU A 210 -9.25 28.16 -2.17
C GLU A 210 -8.94 29.40 -1.33
N PHE A 211 -9.42 30.57 -1.76
CA PHE A 211 -9.32 31.81 -0.97
C PHE A 211 -10.02 31.63 0.39
N ASP A 212 -11.28 31.19 0.42
CA ASP A 212 -12.04 30.99 1.65
C ASP A 212 -11.36 29.99 2.60
N ARG A 213 -10.86 28.89 2.03
CA ARG A 213 -10.12 27.88 2.80
C ARG A 213 -8.85 28.46 3.43
N HIS A 214 -8.05 29.18 2.64
CA HIS A 214 -6.80 29.76 3.08
C HIS A 214 -7.02 30.88 4.10
N LEU A 215 -8.02 31.72 3.88
CA LEU A 215 -8.40 32.78 4.80
C LEU A 215 -8.80 32.20 6.18
N ASN A 216 -9.62 31.15 6.20
CA ASN A 216 -10.01 30.49 7.45
C ASN A 216 -8.81 29.89 8.17
N GLU A 217 -7.89 29.23 7.45
CA GLU A 217 -6.68 28.64 8.03
C GLU A 217 -5.75 29.71 8.63
N VAL A 218 -5.52 30.81 7.90
CA VAL A 218 -4.63 31.89 8.36
C VAL A 218 -5.27 32.68 9.51
N SER A 219 -6.61 32.89 9.45
CA SER A 219 -7.35 33.55 10.55
C SER A 219 -7.26 32.75 11.84
N SER A 220 -7.50 31.44 11.80
CA SER A 220 -7.38 30.56 12.97
C SER A 220 -5.96 30.57 13.55
N LYS A 221 -4.94 30.52 12.70
CA LYS A 221 -3.53 30.61 13.13
C LYS A 221 -3.17 31.97 13.74
N ALA A 222 -3.71 33.05 13.18
CA ALA A 222 -3.49 34.40 13.69
C ALA A 222 -4.14 34.58 15.06
N GLU A 223 -5.36 34.05 15.24
CA GLU A 223 -6.06 34.04 16.52
C GLU A 223 -5.29 33.24 17.60
N GLU A 224 -4.89 32.01 17.27
CA GLU A 224 -4.09 31.16 18.17
C GLU A 224 -2.80 31.85 18.62
N LYS A 225 -2.09 32.51 17.69
CA LYS A 225 -0.82 33.19 17.95
C LYS A 225 -0.99 34.64 18.42
N LYS A 226 -2.23 35.14 18.54
CA LYS A 226 -2.56 36.54 18.86
C LYS A 226 -1.83 37.54 17.92
N GLN A 227 -1.80 37.22 16.63
CA GLN A 227 -1.18 38.05 15.58
C GLN A 227 -2.25 38.75 14.76
N SER A 228 -1.91 39.92 14.23
CA SER A 228 -2.78 40.65 13.31
C SER A 228 -2.76 39.98 11.92
N LEU A 229 -3.93 39.93 11.28
CA LEU A 229 -4.10 39.53 9.89
C LEU A 229 -4.47 40.75 9.06
N ALA A 230 -3.89 40.92 7.88
CA ALA A 230 -4.24 41.94 6.90
C ALA A 230 -4.72 41.27 5.61
N LEU A 231 -5.77 41.81 5.01
CA LEU A 231 -6.29 41.38 3.72
C LEU A 231 -6.05 42.49 2.70
N LEU A 232 -5.50 42.15 1.55
CA LEU A 232 -5.33 43.06 0.41
C LEU A 232 -6.25 42.62 -0.72
N LEU A 233 -7.13 43.51 -1.15
CA LEU A 233 -7.96 43.33 -2.34
C LEU A 233 -7.39 44.13 -3.49
N ILE A 234 -7.15 43.45 -4.62
CA ILE A 234 -6.61 44.07 -5.85
C ILE A 234 -7.64 43.87 -6.96
N ASP A 235 -7.96 44.92 -7.71
CA ASP A 235 -8.83 44.90 -8.87
C ASP A 235 -8.19 45.67 -10.03
N ILE A 236 -8.54 45.33 -11.26
CA ILE A 236 -8.06 46.01 -12.47
C ILE A 236 -9.07 47.05 -12.89
N ASP A 237 -8.67 48.32 -12.83
CA ASP A 237 -9.53 49.44 -13.27
C ASP A 237 -9.79 49.37 -14.78
N GLY A 238 -11.08 49.50 -15.16
CA GLY A 238 -11.49 49.51 -16.55
C GLY A 238 -11.42 48.19 -17.30
N PHE A 239 -11.23 47.03 -16.60
CA PHE A 239 -11.14 45.71 -17.22
C PHE A 239 -12.33 45.37 -18.12
N LYS A 240 -13.53 45.80 -17.74
CA LYS A 240 -14.73 45.63 -18.55
C LYS A 240 -14.62 46.35 -19.88
N ASP A 241 -14.10 47.57 -19.89
CA ASP A 241 -13.94 48.37 -21.11
C ASP A 241 -12.95 47.73 -22.08
N VAL A 242 -11.90 47.05 -21.57
CA VAL A 242 -10.96 46.30 -22.40
C VAL A 242 -11.67 45.13 -23.07
N ASN A 243 -12.49 44.35 -22.33
CA ASN A 243 -13.26 43.25 -22.88
C ASN A 243 -14.28 43.69 -23.92
N ASP A 244 -15.00 44.80 -23.65
CA ASP A 244 -16.03 45.32 -24.54
C ASP A 244 -15.45 45.94 -25.83
N HIS A 245 -14.25 46.51 -25.80
CA HIS A 245 -13.58 47.12 -26.97
C HIS A 245 -12.71 46.16 -27.78
N TYR A 246 -12.03 45.23 -27.12
CA TYR A 246 -10.98 44.39 -27.76
C TYR A 246 -11.33 42.90 -27.82
N SER A 247 -12.34 42.43 -27.14
CA SER A 247 -12.81 41.04 -26.97
C SER A 247 -12.35 40.39 -25.65
N HIS A 248 -13.09 39.38 -25.23
CA HIS A 248 -12.74 38.57 -24.06
C HIS A 248 -11.37 37.90 -24.18
N GLN A 249 -10.94 37.48 -25.39
CA GLN A 249 -9.59 36.92 -25.61
C GLN A 249 -8.46 37.92 -25.28
N SER A 250 -8.72 39.21 -25.42
CA SER A 250 -7.73 40.24 -25.07
C SER A 250 -7.67 40.52 -23.58
N GLY A 251 -8.79 40.30 -22.87
CA GLY A 251 -8.82 40.38 -21.41
C GLY A 251 -8.19 39.13 -20.75
N ASP A 252 -8.24 37.99 -21.45
CA ASP A 252 -7.64 36.74 -20.98
C ASP A 252 -6.12 36.67 -21.19
N ALA A 253 -5.53 37.55 -21.99
CA ALA A 253 -4.11 37.61 -22.32
C ALA A 253 -3.29 38.49 -21.36
#